data_74eff23be1b7c78ece86296567c859a7
#
_entry.id   74eff23be1b7c78ece86296567c859a7
#
_cell.length_a   1.000
_cell.length_b   1.000
_cell.length_c   1.000
_cell.angle_alpha   90.00
_cell.angle_beta   90.00
_cell.angle_gamma   90.00
#
_symmetry.space_group_name_H-M   'P 1'
#
loop_
_entity.id
_entity.type
_entity.pdbx_description
1 polymer ?
#
loop_
_entity_poly.entity_id
_entity_poly.type
_entity_poly.pdbx_seq_one_letter_code
_entity_poly.pdbx_strand_id
1 'polypeptide(L)'
;MEIISHRGYWFKNSEKNSDLAFRRSFSLNFGTETDIRDFNGKLVISHDVANKDCITVEHFFQIYKSLEIQSSLALNIKSDGLQKLIMKSLKQNNINNYFVFD
;
A
#
# COMPACT_ATOMS: atom_id res chain seq x y z
N MET A 1 15.62 -8.15 -12.32
CA MET A 1 15.54 -7.75 -10.90
C MET A 1 14.50 -6.65 -10.74
N GLU A 2 13.61 -6.79 -9.79
CA GLU A 2 12.58 -5.78 -9.52
C GLU A 2 13.09 -4.77 -8.50
N ILE A 3 12.84 -3.48 -8.75
CA ILE A 3 13.10 -2.42 -7.78
C ILE A 3 11.84 -2.23 -6.96
N ILE A 4 11.96 -2.24 -5.64
CA ILE A 4 10.83 -2.01 -4.73
C ILE A 4 11.06 -0.70 -3.99
N SER A 5 10.13 0.25 -4.17
CA SER A 5 10.21 1.53 -3.46
C SER A 5 9.69 1.35 -2.03
N HIS A 6 10.39 1.93 -1.07
CA HIS A 6 10.01 1.88 0.35
C HIS A 6 9.05 3.04 0.63
N ARG A 7 7.78 2.72 0.92
CA ARG A 7 6.70 3.69 1.16
C ARG A 7 6.41 4.59 -0.05
N GLY A 8 6.53 4.01 -1.26
CA GLY A 8 6.40 4.75 -2.51
C GLY A 8 7.70 5.43 -2.93
N TYR A 9 7.65 6.14 -4.05
CA TYR A 9 8.82 6.89 -4.54
C TYR A 9 8.68 8.35 -4.11
N TRP A 10 9.36 8.71 -3.03
CA TRP A 10 9.24 10.02 -2.40
C TRP A 10 10.55 10.80 -2.50
N PHE A 11 10.44 12.11 -2.59
CA PHE A 11 11.59 13.02 -2.60
C PHE A 11 11.76 13.71 -1.25
N LYS A 12 10.67 13.86 -0.49
CA LYS A 12 10.67 14.45 0.85
C LYS A 12 10.06 13.48 1.83
N ASN A 13 10.52 13.49 3.08
CA ASN A 13 9.96 12.59 4.11
C ASN A 13 8.44 12.70 4.25
N SER A 14 7.91 13.90 4.07
CA SER A 14 6.46 14.13 4.19
C SER A 14 5.65 13.42 3.11
N GLU A 15 6.28 12.97 2.03
CA GLU A 15 5.60 12.28 0.92
C GLU A 15 5.50 10.78 1.10
N LYS A 16 6.19 10.20 2.08
CA LYS A 16 6.16 8.76 2.34
C LYS A 16 4.72 8.28 2.55
N ASN A 17 4.38 7.15 1.94
CA ASN A 17 3.03 6.56 2.06
C ASN A 17 1.92 7.50 1.58
N SER A 18 2.20 8.38 0.63
CA SER A 18 1.22 9.29 0.06
C SER A 18 0.77 8.84 -1.32
N ASP A 19 -0.38 9.34 -1.75
CA ASP A 19 -0.90 9.14 -3.10
C ASP A 19 0.17 9.50 -4.14
N LEU A 20 0.82 10.65 -3.97
CA LEU A 20 1.85 11.12 -4.90
C LEU A 20 3.01 10.13 -5.01
N ALA A 21 3.53 9.65 -3.88
CA ALA A 21 4.65 8.72 -3.88
C ALA A 21 4.27 7.38 -4.51
N PHE A 22 3.05 6.91 -4.27
CA PHE A 22 2.57 5.67 -4.87
C PHE A 22 2.41 5.81 -6.39
N ARG A 23 1.82 6.90 -6.86
CA ARG A 23 1.67 7.13 -8.30
C ARG A 23 3.01 7.22 -9.01
N ARG A 24 3.99 7.85 -8.39
CA ARG A 24 5.35 7.91 -8.95
C ARG A 24 5.95 6.51 -9.09
N SER A 25 5.86 5.70 -8.03
CA SER A 25 6.38 4.34 -8.01
C SER A 25 5.72 3.48 -9.08
N PHE A 26 4.40 3.51 -9.14
CA PHE A 26 3.63 2.72 -10.09
C PHE A 26 3.90 3.16 -11.53
N SER A 27 4.01 4.47 -11.78
CA SER A 27 4.28 4.99 -13.12
C SER A 27 5.63 4.55 -13.66
N LEU A 28 6.59 4.26 -12.79
CA LEU A 28 7.90 3.73 -13.15
C LEU A 28 7.92 2.20 -13.14
N ASN A 29 6.77 1.58 -12.89
CA ASN A 29 6.62 0.14 -12.78
C ASN A 29 7.53 -0.47 -11.71
N PHE A 30 7.78 0.29 -10.64
CA PHE A 30 8.49 -0.24 -9.47
C PHE A 30 7.54 -1.08 -8.63
N GLY A 31 8.08 -2.10 -7.97
CA GLY A 31 7.39 -2.69 -6.83
C GLY A 31 7.23 -1.63 -5.74
N THR A 32 6.23 -1.76 -4.91
CA THR A 32 5.93 -0.74 -3.91
C THR A 32 5.66 -1.37 -2.56
N GLU A 33 6.43 -0.94 -1.56
CA GLU A 33 6.21 -1.33 -0.17
C GLU A 33 5.39 -0.25 0.51
N THR A 34 4.46 -0.67 1.36
CA THR A 34 3.70 0.24 2.19
C THR A 34 3.35 -0.40 3.53
N ASP A 35 2.88 0.42 4.46
CA ASP A 35 2.57 0.01 5.83
C ASP A 35 1.07 0.01 6.03
N ILE A 36 0.52 -1.10 6.55
CA ILE A 36 -0.92 -1.25 6.74
C ILE A 36 -1.25 -1.30 8.22
N ARG A 37 -2.19 -0.48 8.63
CA ARG A 37 -2.79 -0.46 9.96
C ARG A 37 -4.30 -0.43 9.81
N ASP A 38 -4.98 -0.35 10.93
CA ASP A 38 -6.44 -0.14 10.96
C ASP A 38 -6.76 1.16 11.68
N PHE A 39 -7.88 1.76 11.30
CA PHE A 39 -8.41 2.93 11.97
C PHE A 39 -9.94 2.91 11.82
N ASN A 40 -10.65 2.90 12.94
CA ASN A 40 -12.12 2.88 12.96
C ASN A 40 -12.70 1.75 12.11
N GLY A 41 -12.12 0.56 12.19
CA GLY A 41 -12.61 -0.61 11.47
C GLY A 41 -12.24 -0.68 10.00
N LYS A 42 -11.41 0.24 9.51
CA LYS A 42 -10.96 0.27 8.11
C LYS A 42 -9.46 0.05 8.04
N LEU A 43 -9.02 -0.59 6.95
CA LEU A 43 -7.59 -0.70 6.66
C LEU A 43 -7.09 0.62 6.08
N VAL A 44 -6.01 1.13 6.63
CA VAL A 44 -5.41 2.40 6.22
C VAL A 44 -3.90 2.24 6.02
N ILE A 45 -3.29 3.21 5.34
CA ILE A 45 -1.86 3.26 5.10
C ILE A 45 -1.24 4.18 6.15
N SER A 46 -0.38 3.62 7.01
CA SER A 46 0.35 4.42 8.00
C SER A 46 1.49 3.62 8.60
N HIS A 47 2.66 4.22 8.69
CA HIS A 47 3.80 3.64 9.41
C HIS A 47 3.62 3.79 10.93
N ASP A 48 3.14 4.96 11.35
CA ASP A 48 2.90 5.29 12.76
C ASP A 48 1.45 5.02 13.13
N VAL A 49 1.07 5.38 14.34
CA VAL A 49 -0.32 5.25 14.80
C VAL A 49 -1.23 5.99 13.81
N ALA A 50 -2.27 5.29 13.35
CA ALA A 50 -3.16 5.81 12.31
C ALA A 50 -4.06 6.92 12.84
N ASN A 51 -4.48 7.80 11.95
CA ASN A 51 -5.41 8.87 12.24
C ASN A 51 -6.39 9.05 11.07
N LYS A 52 -7.28 10.04 11.19
CA LYS A 52 -8.32 10.29 10.19
C LYS A 52 -7.80 10.73 8.82
N ASP A 53 -6.56 11.21 8.75
CA ASP A 53 -5.98 11.75 7.52
C ASP A 53 -5.24 10.70 6.69
N CYS A 54 -5.12 9.48 7.21
CA CYS A 54 -4.47 8.39 6.47
C CYS A 54 -5.32 7.96 5.28
N ILE A 55 -4.68 7.73 4.14
CA ILE A 55 -5.40 7.17 2.99
C ILE A 55 -5.77 5.72 3.31
N THR A 56 -6.85 5.24 2.69
CA THR A 56 -7.30 3.87 2.90
C THR A 56 -6.50 2.90 2.02
N VAL A 57 -6.43 1.65 2.45
CA VAL A 57 -5.85 0.58 1.63
C VAL A 57 -6.66 0.43 0.33
N GLU A 58 -7.97 0.63 0.39
CA GLU A 58 -8.83 0.58 -0.80
C GLU A 58 -8.41 1.65 -1.82
N HIS A 59 -8.12 2.87 -1.36
CA HIS A 59 -7.62 3.94 -2.23
C HIS A 59 -6.28 3.55 -2.87
N PHE A 60 -5.37 2.99 -2.08
CA PHE A 60 -4.07 2.51 -2.57
C PHE A 60 -4.25 1.45 -3.66
N PHE A 61 -5.13 0.48 -3.44
CA PHE A 61 -5.40 -0.56 -4.43
C PHE A 61 -6.04 0.00 -5.70
N GLN A 62 -6.90 1.02 -5.57
CA GLN A 62 -7.51 1.66 -6.73
C GLN A 62 -6.47 2.38 -7.59
N ILE A 63 -5.51 3.07 -6.98
CA ILE A 63 -4.40 3.68 -7.73
C ILE A 63 -3.64 2.60 -8.51
N TYR A 64 -3.29 1.52 -7.83
CA TYR A 64 -2.55 0.40 -8.43
C TYR A 64 -3.28 -0.14 -9.66
N LYS A 65 -4.57 -0.41 -9.51
CA LYS A 65 -5.38 -0.97 -10.59
C LYS A 65 -5.57 0.01 -11.75
N SER A 66 -5.75 1.30 -11.45
CA SER A 66 -6.00 2.31 -12.48
C SER A 66 -4.84 2.48 -13.45
N LEU A 67 -3.63 2.18 -13.03
CA LEU A 67 -2.43 2.29 -13.86
C LEU A 67 -2.08 0.99 -14.58
N GLU A 68 -2.87 -0.06 -14.41
CA GLU A 68 -2.73 -1.36 -15.10
C GLU A 68 -1.32 -1.95 -15.00
N ILE A 69 -0.70 -1.82 -13.83
CA ILE A 69 0.66 -2.27 -13.61
C ILE A 69 0.70 -3.69 -13.08
N GLN A 70 1.87 -4.35 -13.25
CA GLN A 70 2.08 -5.72 -12.83
C GLN A 70 3.16 -5.86 -11.77
N SER A 71 3.69 -4.77 -11.26
CA SER A 71 4.76 -4.80 -10.26
C SER A 71 4.23 -5.29 -8.91
N SER A 72 5.15 -5.79 -8.07
CA SER A 72 4.79 -6.41 -6.80
C SER A 72 4.39 -5.37 -5.75
N LEU A 73 3.42 -5.73 -4.92
CA LEU A 73 3.09 -4.98 -3.71
C LEU A 73 3.67 -5.71 -2.49
N ALA A 74 4.46 -5.01 -1.70
CA ALA A 74 5.03 -5.51 -0.46
C ALA A 74 4.28 -4.86 0.70
N LEU A 75 3.42 -5.64 1.36
CA LEU A 75 2.46 -5.12 2.34
C LEU A 75 2.94 -5.43 3.75
N ASN A 76 3.43 -4.41 4.45
CA ASN A 76 3.95 -4.52 5.81
C ASN A 76 2.82 -4.30 6.81
N ILE A 77 2.46 -5.34 7.55
CA ILE A 77 1.37 -5.29 8.52
C ILE A 77 1.93 -4.77 9.84
N LYS A 78 1.44 -3.63 10.29
CA LYS A 78 1.91 -2.94 11.49
C LYS A 78 1.02 -3.15 12.71
N SER A 79 -0.14 -3.78 12.54
CA SER A 79 -1.07 -4.07 13.64
C SER A 79 -1.48 -5.54 13.57
N ASP A 80 -1.72 -6.16 14.71
CA ASP A 80 -2.13 -7.56 14.77
C ASP A 80 -3.54 -7.76 14.25
N GLY A 81 -3.80 -8.96 13.74
CA GLY A 81 -5.16 -9.41 13.43
C GLY A 81 -5.75 -8.88 12.14
N LEU A 82 -4.94 -8.30 11.24
CA LEU A 82 -5.45 -7.69 10.00
C LEU A 82 -5.39 -8.62 8.79
N GLN A 83 -4.81 -9.82 8.91
CA GLN A 83 -4.55 -10.69 7.78
C GLN A 83 -5.80 -11.03 6.98
N LYS A 84 -6.89 -11.37 7.65
CA LYS A 84 -8.14 -11.74 6.97
C LYS A 84 -8.72 -10.58 6.17
N LEU A 85 -8.71 -9.38 6.74
CA LEU A 85 -9.22 -8.19 6.06
C LEU A 85 -8.38 -7.84 4.84
N ILE A 86 -7.06 -7.95 4.97
CA ILE A 86 -6.14 -7.66 3.88
C ILE A 86 -6.34 -8.66 2.74
N MET A 87 -6.41 -9.96 3.06
CA MET A 87 -6.61 -11.00 2.06
C MET A 87 -7.95 -10.82 1.33
N LYS A 88 -8.99 -10.46 2.06
CA LYS A 88 -10.30 -10.19 1.48
C LYS A 88 -10.24 -9.03 0.50
N SER A 89 -9.58 -7.93 0.89
CA SER A 89 -9.46 -6.74 0.06
C SER A 89 -8.65 -7.02 -1.21
N LEU A 90 -7.55 -7.77 -1.09
CA LEU A 90 -6.74 -8.18 -2.24
C LEU A 90 -7.56 -9.00 -3.23
N LYS A 91 -8.32 -9.94 -2.73
CA LYS A 91 -9.17 -10.80 -3.55
C LYS A 91 -10.28 -10.00 -4.24
N GLN A 92 -10.94 -9.11 -3.51
CA GLN A 92 -12.00 -8.26 -4.06
C GLN A 92 -11.48 -7.35 -5.17
N ASN A 93 -10.22 -6.94 -5.11
CA ASN A 93 -9.59 -6.07 -6.09
C ASN A 93 -8.84 -6.85 -7.17
N ASN A 94 -8.87 -8.18 -7.15
CA ASN A 94 -8.18 -9.04 -8.12
C ASN A 94 -6.67 -8.76 -8.19
N ILE A 95 -6.05 -8.47 -7.04
CA ILE A 95 -4.61 -8.24 -6.96
C ILE A 95 -3.93 -9.55 -6.63
N ASN A 96 -2.98 -9.98 -7.47
CA ASN A 96 -2.32 -11.26 -7.34
C ASN A 96 -0.82 -11.17 -7.11
N ASN A 97 -0.17 -10.07 -7.47
CA ASN A 97 1.27 -9.93 -7.36
C ASN A 97 1.63 -9.16 -6.08
N TYR A 98 1.62 -9.86 -4.97
CA TYR A 98 1.89 -9.26 -3.67
C TYR A 98 2.54 -10.26 -2.73
N PHE A 99 3.17 -9.74 -1.66
CA PHE A 99 3.49 -10.53 -0.48
C PHE A 99 3.23 -9.68 0.75
N VAL A 100 2.94 -10.38 1.86
CA VAL A 100 2.57 -9.75 3.14
C VAL A 100 3.63 -10.14 4.17
N PHE A 101 4.04 -9.19 4.99
CA PHE A 101 5.01 -9.43 6.05
C PHE A 101 4.76 -8.48 7.23
N ASP A 102 5.39 -8.76 8.38
CA ASP A 102 5.30 -7.91 9.57
C ASP A 102 6.64 -7.69 10.23
#